data_826f53c4b0fc3e217e91c7192a8d708e
#
_entry.id   826f53c4b0fc3e217e91c7192a8d708e
#
_cell.length_a   1.000
_cell.length_b   1.000
_cell.length_c   1.000
_cell.angle_alpha   90.00
_cell.angle_beta   90.00
_cell.angle_gamma   90.00
#
_symmetry.space_group_name_H-M   'P 1'
#
loop_
_entity.id
_entity.type
_entity.pdbx_description
1 polymer ?
#
loop_
_entity_poly.entity_id
_entity_poly.type
_entity_poly.pdbx_seq_one_letter_code
_entity_poly.pdbx_strand_id
1 'polypeptide(L)'
;MEFRQIQTFMQIAQVKNFSKTAELLGYSQSAVTVQIRQLETELGVRLFDRTGKKVILTPKGKEFLIHANKIIDEMHKAKDAMNDTAELKNPLHIGTIESLCTVKLQEIVQRFREEHPQVRIQITIGSPCLLYTSPSPRDTE
;
A
#
# COMPACT_ATOMS: atom_id res chain seq x y z
N MET A 1 -8.04 -8.29 15.77
CA MET A 1 -7.56 -7.71 14.50
C MET A 1 -6.28 -8.42 14.09
N GLU A 2 -6.33 -9.13 12.98
CA GLU A 2 -5.19 -9.89 12.45
C GLU A 2 -4.55 -9.14 11.29
N PHE A 3 -3.23 -9.30 11.16
CA PHE A 3 -2.47 -8.70 10.06
C PHE A 3 -3.03 -9.04 8.67
N ARG A 4 -3.45 -10.29 8.49
CA ARG A 4 -4.07 -10.78 7.25
C ARG A 4 -5.36 -10.04 6.90
N GLN A 5 -6.16 -9.67 7.89
CA GLN A 5 -7.39 -8.90 7.70
C GLN A 5 -7.08 -7.47 7.23
N ILE A 6 -6.01 -6.85 7.76
CA ILE A 6 -5.55 -5.53 7.34
C ILE A 6 -5.05 -5.56 5.89
N GLN A 7 -4.25 -6.55 5.52
CA GLN A 7 -3.79 -6.73 4.14
C GLN A 7 -4.96 -6.91 3.16
N THR A 8 -5.92 -7.76 3.52
CA THR A 8 -7.13 -7.99 2.72
C THR A 8 -7.94 -6.72 2.56
N PHE A 9 -8.11 -5.94 3.65
CA PHE A 9 -8.79 -4.65 3.61
C PHE A 9 -8.10 -3.67 2.64
N MET A 10 -6.78 -3.52 2.74
CA MET A 10 -6.02 -2.62 1.87
C MET A 10 -6.10 -3.04 0.40
N GLN A 11 -6.03 -4.33 0.13
CA GLN A 11 -6.14 -4.85 -1.24
C GLN A 11 -7.53 -4.58 -1.84
N ILE A 12 -8.61 -4.74 -1.04
CA ILE A 12 -9.96 -4.39 -1.50
C ILE A 12 -10.10 -2.89 -1.72
N ALA A 13 -9.53 -2.06 -0.86
CA ALA A 13 -9.56 -0.61 -1.00
C ALA A 13 -8.93 -0.14 -2.32
N GLN A 14 -7.85 -0.81 -2.75
CA GLN A 14 -7.15 -0.54 -4.00
C GLN A 14 -7.90 -1.07 -5.22
N VAL A 15 -8.29 -2.34 -5.19
CA VAL A 15 -8.91 -3.06 -6.34
C VAL A 15 -10.39 -2.73 -6.51
N LYS A 16 -11.07 -2.34 -5.41
CA LYS A 16 -12.51 -2.05 -5.34
C LYS A 16 -13.40 -3.21 -5.79
N ASN A 17 -12.90 -4.44 -5.62
CA ASN A 17 -13.60 -5.66 -6.04
C ASN A 17 -13.18 -6.85 -5.16
N PHE A 18 -14.15 -7.47 -4.47
CA PHE A 18 -13.91 -8.59 -3.56
C PHE A 18 -13.44 -9.86 -4.28
N SER A 19 -14.07 -10.18 -5.42
CA SER A 19 -13.73 -11.39 -6.19
C SER A 19 -12.31 -11.30 -6.76
N LYS A 20 -11.98 -10.17 -7.37
CA LYS A 20 -10.64 -9.92 -7.92
C LYS A 20 -9.57 -9.87 -6.82
N THR A 21 -9.90 -9.33 -5.65
CA THR A 21 -8.99 -9.37 -4.49
C THR A 21 -8.76 -10.80 -4.01
N ALA A 22 -9.80 -11.62 -3.99
CA ALA A 22 -9.68 -13.03 -3.62
C ALA A 22 -8.73 -13.78 -4.55
N GLU A 23 -8.87 -13.60 -5.86
CA GLU A 23 -7.96 -14.16 -6.88
C GLU A 23 -6.51 -13.72 -6.64
N LEU A 24 -6.28 -12.42 -6.44
CA LEU A 24 -4.93 -11.86 -6.22
C LEU A 24 -4.27 -12.37 -4.95
N LEU A 25 -5.06 -12.64 -3.90
CA LEU A 25 -4.54 -13.12 -2.61
C LEU A 25 -4.53 -14.65 -2.50
N GLY A 26 -5.02 -15.38 -3.51
CA GLY A 26 -5.12 -16.84 -3.48
C GLY A 26 -6.16 -17.37 -2.50
N TYR A 27 -7.23 -16.59 -2.23
CA TYR A 27 -8.33 -16.95 -1.35
C TYR A 27 -9.64 -17.15 -2.11
N SER A 28 -10.61 -17.82 -1.46
CA SER A 28 -11.99 -17.79 -1.95
C SER A 28 -12.64 -16.43 -1.63
N GLN A 29 -13.60 -16.00 -2.44
CA GLN A 29 -14.36 -14.76 -2.18
C GLN A 29 -15.07 -14.79 -0.83
N SER A 30 -15.57 -15.97 -0.42
CA SER A 30 -16.20 -16.16 0.89
C SER A 30 -15.21 -15.91 2.03
N ALA A 31 -13.98 -16.42 1.93
CA ALA A 31 -12.93 -16.19 2.92
C ALA A 31 -12.60 -14.70 3.06
N VAL A 32 -12.42 -13.99 1.95
CA VAL A 32 -12.20 -12.54 1.94
C VAL A 32 -13.36 -11.79 2.60
N THR A 33 -14.59 -12.20 2.30
CA THR A 33 -15.79 -11.59 2.90
C THR A 33 -15.85 -11.82 4.42
N VAL A 34 -15.50 -13.02 4.88
CA VAL A 34 -15.46 -13.35 6.32
C VAL A 34 -14.37 -12.55 7.04
N GLN A 35 -13.18 -12.45 6.47
CA GLN A 35 -12.08 -11.65 7.05
C GLN A 35 -12.49 -10.18 7.25
N ILE A 36 -13.13 -9.57 6.26
CA ILE A 36 -13.58 -8.18 6.38
C ILE A 36 -14.71 -8.03 7.40
N ARG A 37 -15.67 -8.97 7.44
CA ARG A 37 -16.73 -8.95 8.46
C ARG A 37 -16.17 -9.05 9.88
N GLN A 38 -15.20 -9.93 10.10
CA GLN A 38 -14.53 -10.06 11.40
C GLN A 38 -13.83 -8.77 11.80
N LEU A 39 -13.10 -8.14 10.87
CA LEU A 39 -12.46 -6.86 11.08
C LEU A 39 -13.47 -5.75 11.42
N GLU A 40 -14.55 -5.64 10.65
CA GLU A 40 -15.63 -4.67 10.88
C GLU A 40 -16.35 -4.90 12.23
N THR A 41 -16.56 -6.16 12.60
CA THR A 41 -17.16 -6.53 13.89
C THR A 41 -16.27 -6.14 15.06
N GLU A 42 -14.99 -6.40 14.98
CA GLU A 42 -14.02 -6.06 16.02
C GLU A 42 -13.86 -4.55 16.19
N LEU A 43 -13.87 -3.80 15.08
CA LEU A 43 -13.81 -2.33 15.10
C LEU A 43 -15.15 -1.67 15.43
N GLY A 44 -16.26 -2.42 15.41
CA GLY A 44 -17.60 -1.91 15.66
C GLY A 44 -18.12 -0.97 14.56
N VAL A 45 -17.48 -0.93 13.39
CA VAL A 45 -17.84 -0.01 12.28
C VAL A 45 -17.75 -0.71 10.94
N ARG A 46 -18.53 -0.26 9.97
CA ARG A 46 -18.39 -0.69 8.59
C ARG A 46 -17.28 0.10 7.90
N LEU A 47 -16.41 -0.62 7.21
CA LEU A 47 -15.30 -0.05 6.44
C LEU A 47 -15.64 0.11 4.96
N PHE A 48 -16.53 -0.75 4.46
CA PHE A 48 -17.01 -0.71 3.07
C PHE A 48 -18.51 -0.51 2.98
N ASP A 49 -18.92 0.33 2.05
CA ASP A 49 -20.28 0.39 1.55
C ASP A 49 -20.40 -0.52 0.32
N ARG A 50 -21.42 -1.39 0.36
CA ARG A 50 -21.69 -2.39 -0.69
C ARG A 50 -22.98 -2.04 -1.43
N THR A 51 -23.35 -0.78 -1.47
CA THR A 51 -24.57 -0.32 -2.13
C THR A 51 -24.39 -0.42 -3.65
N GLY A 52 -25.03 -1.42 -4.27
CA GLY A 52 -24.94 -1.68 -5.71
C GLY A 52 -23.74 -2.52 -6.13
N LYS A 53 -23.29 -2.32 -7.38
CA LYS A 53 -22.18 -3.08 -8.00
C LYS A 53 -20.78 -2.57 -7.63
N LYS A 54 -20.67 -1.49 -6.86
CA LYS A 54 -19.40 -0.86 -6.54
C LYS A 54 -19.05 -1.03 -5.06
N VAL A 55 -17.80 -1.32 -4.79
CA VAL A 55 -17.23 -1.35 -3.44
C VAL A 55 -16.60 0.01 -3.16
N ILE A 56 -17.12 0.72 -2.16
CA ILE A 56 -16.67 2.07 -1.80
C ILE A 56 -16.30 2.07 -0.32
N LEU A 57 -15.21 2.77 0.02
CA LEU A 57 -14.83 2.99 1.42
C LEU A 57 -15.85 3.93 2.10
N THR A 58 -16.30 3.56 3.29
CA THR A 58 -17.04 4.47 4.18
C THR A 58 -16.09 5.58 4.69
N PRO A 59 -16.61 6.66 5.32
CA PRO A 59 -15.77 7.64 6.00
C PRO A 59 -14.83 6.98 7.02
N LYS A 60 -15.32 6.00 7.80
CA LYS A 60 -14.51 5.22 8.74
C LYS A 60 -13.51 4.30 8.04
N GLY A 61 -13.87 3.74 6.88
CA GLY A 61 -12.94 2.99 6.04
C GLY A 61 -11.77 3.84 5.52
N LYS A 62 -12.03 5.09 5.15
CA LYS A 62 -10.96 6.03 4.73
C LYS A 62 -10.03 6.38 5.88
N GLU A 63 -10.58 6.66 7.06
CA GLU A 63 -9.82 6.89 8.28
C GLU A 63 -8.97 5.67 8.64
N PHE A 64 -9.57 4.49 8.65
CA PHE A 64 -8.87 3.25 8.93
C PHE A 64 -7.75 2.94 7.91
N LEU A 65 -7.92 3.31 6.63
CA LEU A 65 -6.89 3.10 5.60
C LEU A 65 -5.59 3.84 5.92
N ILE A 66 -5.67 5.03 6.52
CA ILE A 66 -4.50 5.78 6.96
C ILE A 66 -3.74 5.01 8.04
N HIS A 67 -4.46 4.47 9.02
CA HIS A 67 -3.86 3.66 10.09
C HIS A 67 -3.33 2.32 9.58
N ALA A 68 -4.06 1.66 8.68
CA ALA A 68 -3.65 0.40 8.07
C ALA A 68 -2.30 0.54 7.33
N ASN A 69 -2.12 1.61 6.56
CA ASN A 69 -0.85 1.92 5.91
C ASN A 69 0.30 2.04 6.92
N LYS A 70 0.10 2.80 8.01
CA LYS A 70 1.11 2.96 9.05
C LYS A 70 1.49 1.63 9.72
N ILE A 71 0.51 0.77 9.99
CA ILE A 71 0.74 -0.55 10.60
C ILE A 71 1.59 -1.42 9.66
N ILE A 72 1.28 -1.43 8.37
CA ILE A 72 2.03 -2.19 7.38
C ILE A 72 3.46 -1.65 7.25
N ASP A 73 3.62 -0.34 7.17
CA ASP A 73 4.94 0.31 7.07
C ASP A 73 5.80 -0.01 8.29
N GLU A 74 5.23 0.06 9.49
CA GLU A 74 5.96 -0.23 10.73
C GLU A 74 6.37 -1.70 10.83
N MET A 75 5.51 -2.60 10.35
CA MET A 75 5.87 -4.01 10.27
C MET A 75 7.01 -4.26 9.27
N HIS A 76 7.03 -3.57 8.13
CA HIS A 76 8.14 -3.67 7.18
C HIS A 76 9.44 -3.17 7.81
N LYS A 77 9.41 -2.02 8.48
CA LYS A 77 10.56 -1.48 9.22
C LYS A 77 11.07 -2.46 10.29
N ALA A 78 10.15 -3.08 11.05
CA ALA A 78 10.54 -4.06 12.06
C ALA A 78 11.22 -5.29 11.45
N LYS A 79 10.73 -5.78 10.31
CA LYS A 79 11.37 -6.86 9.58
C LYS A 79 12.75 -6.48 9.05
N ASP A 80 12.85 -5.27 8.49
CA ASP A 80 14.12 -4.76 7.94
C ASP A 80 15.15 -4.55 9.04
N ALA A 81 14.73 -4.07 10.21
CA ALA A 81 15.61 -3.91 11.37
C ALA A 81 16.17 -5.24 11.94
N MET A 82 15.45 -6.35 11.73
CA MET A 82 15.90 -7.68 12.16
C MET A 82 16.82 -8.36 11.14
N ASN A 83 16.89 -7.83 9.92
CA ASN A 83 17.81 -8.32 8.92
C ASN A 83 19.15 -7.58 9.06
N ASP A 84 20.13 -8.22 9.69
CA ASP A 84 21.46 -7.70 10.07
C ASP A 84 22.37 -7.23 8.91
N THR A 85 21.85 -7.06 7.72
CA THR A 85 22.58 -6.49 6.60
C THR A 85 22.28 -4.99 6.52
N ALA A 86 23.07 -4.22 7.24
CA ALA A 86 23.01 -2.75 7.37
C ALA A 86 23.36 -1.97 6.07
N GLU A 87 23.06 -2.50 4.91
CA GLU A 87 23.26 -1.83 3.63
C GLU A 87 21.93 -1.48 2.99
N LEU A 88 21.57 -0.19 3.00
CA LEU A 88 20.58 0.50 2.16
C LEU A 88 19.40 -0.38 1.65
N LYS A 89 18.69 -1.07 2.54
CA LYS A 89 17.59 -1.97 2.18
C LYS A 89 16.21 -1.30 2.14
N ASN A 90 16.12 -0.04 2.52
CA ASN A 90 14.87 0.69 2.39
C ASN A 90 14.58 0.90 0.89
N PRO A 91 13.39 0.50 0.41
CA PRO A 91 13.04 0.77 -0.96
C PRO A 91 13.06 2.27 -1.22
N LEU A 92 13.76 2.68 -2.26
CA LEU A 92 13.71 4.07 -2.73
C LEU A 92 12.39 4.27 -3.48
N HIS A 93 11.47 5.02 -2.89
CA HIS A 93 10.22 5.39 -3.54
C HIS A 93 10.38 6.69 -4.30
N ILE A 94 10.20 6.63 -5.61
CA ILE A 94 10.26 7.78 -6.50
C ILE A 94 8.86 8.07 -7.01
N GLY A 95 8.27 9.19 -6.56
CA GLY A 95 7.05 9.72 -7.15
C GLY A 95 7.40 10.59 -8.36
N THR A 96 6.79 10.33 -9.51
CA THR A 96 7.00 11.11 -10.72
C THR A 96 5.71 11.37 -11.46
N ILE A 97 5.70 12.39 -12.31
CA ILE A 97 4.60 12.68 -13.23
C ILE A 97 4.94 12.12 -14.62
N GLU A 98 3.92 11.83 -15.42
CA GLU A 98 4.07 11.19 -16.72
C GLU A 98 5.05 11.94 -17.64
N SER A 99 5.03 13.28 -17.62
CA SER A 99 5.93 14.12 -18.41
C SER A 99 7.41 14.04 -18.01
N LEU A 100 7.72 13.57 -16.81
CA LEU A 100 9.09 13.37 -16.34
C LEU A 100 9.57 11.91 -16.46
N CYS A 101 8.69 10.98 -16.81
CA CYS A 101 9.04 9.61 -17.19
C CYS A 101 9.74 9.54 -18.57
N THR A 102 10.69 10.42 -18.78
CA THR A 102 11.48 10.49 -20.02
C THR A 102 12.68 9.54 -19.95
N VAL A 103 13.33 9.40 -21.10
CA VAL A 103 14.59 8.62 -21.25
C VAL A 103 15.59 8.93 -20.13
N LYS A 104 15.68 10.19 -19.69
CA LYS A 104 16.59 10.62 -18.62
C LYS A 104 16.33 9.96 -17.27
N LEU A 105 15.06 9.77 -16.87
CA LEU A 105 14.75 9.08 -15.61
C LEU A 105 15.17 7.60 -15.68
N GLN A 106 14.96 6.97 -16.82
CA GLN A 106 15.37 5.58 -17.03
C GLN A 106 16.90 5.42 -16.96
N GLU A 107 17.65 6.32 -17.58
CA GLU A 107 19.12 6.33 -17.52
C GLU A 107 19.63 6.52 -16.08
N ILE A 108 19.04 7.45 -15.33
CA ILE A 108 19.41 7.69 -13.92
C ILE A 108 19.11 6.47 -13.05
N VAL A 109 17.94 5.87 -13.22
CA VAL A 109 17.53 4.69 -12.44
C VAL A 109 18.41 3.49 -12.80
N GLN A 110 18.75 3.30 -14.07
CA GLN A 110 19.64 2.22 -14.51
C GLN A 110 21.03 2.39 -13.90
N ARG A 111 21.60 3.57 -13.99
CA ARG A 111 22.92 3.89 -13.43
C ARG A 111 22.93 3.70 -11.90
N PHE A 112 21.89 4.15 -11.20
CA PHE A 112 21.77 3.94 -9.76
C PHE A 112 21.68 2.45 -9.39
N ARG A 113 20.97 1.63 -10.19
CA ARG A 113 20.90 0.17 -9.99
C ARG A 113 22.25 -0.53 -10.20
N GLU A 114 23.06 -0.03 -11.13
CA GLU A 114 24.40 -0.56 -11.37
C GLU A 114 25.35 -0.27 -10.20
N GLU A 115 25.24 0.93 -9.61
CA GLU A 115 26.03 1.36 -8.44
C GLU A 115 25.51 0.75 -7.12
N HIS A 116 24.19 0.52 -7.01
CA HIS A 116 23.51 0.05 -5.79
C HIS A 116 22.54 -1.11 -6.06
N PRO A 117 23.03 -2.30 -6.46
CA PRO A 117 22.17 -3.43 -6.86
C PRO A 117 21.27 -3.95 -5.73
N GLN A 118 21.62 -3.68 -4.47
CA GLN A 118 20.86 -4.08 -3.27
C GLN A 118 19.65 -3.18 -2.99
N VAL A 119 19.58 -1.98 -3.59
CA VAL A 119 18.50 -1.03 -3.34
C VAL A 119 17.30 -1.33 -4.23
N ARG A 120 16.15 -1.59 -3.62
CA ARG A 120 14.90 -1.76 -4.35
C ARG A 120 14.32 -0.39 -4.69
N ILE A 121 14.14 -0.11 -5.98
CA ILE A 121 13.52 1.14 -6.46
C ILE A 121 12.07 0.85 -6.81
N GLN A 122 11.17 1.66 -6.26
CA GLN A 122 9.75 1.66 -6.61
C GLN A 122 9.39 3.01 -7.20
N ILE A 123 8.89 3.01 -8.44
CA ILE A 123 8.48 4.23 -9.15
C ILE A 123 6.96 4.26 -9.20
N THR A 124 6.38 5.35 -8.73
CA THR A 124 4.94 5.60 -8.80
C THR A 124 4.69 6.80 -9.69
N ILE A 125 3.90 6.60 -10.73
CA ILE A 125 3.47 7.67 -11.64
C ILE A 125 2.12 8.17 -11.14
N GLY A 126 2.02 9.48 -10.86
CA GLY A 126 0.81 10.10 -10.36
C GLY A 126 0.58 11.49 -10.92
N SER A 127 -0.63 12.03 -10.70
CA SER A 127 -0.86 13.45 -11.00
C SER A 127 -0.12 14.33 -9.98
N PRO A 128 0.27 15.57 -10.34
CA PRO A 128 0.94 16.47 -9.41
C PRO A 128 0.20 16.66 -8.10
N CYS A 129 -1.13 16.70 -8.15
CA CYS A 129 -1.99 16.85 -6.96
C CYS A 129 -1.87 15.70 -5.97
N LEU A 130 -1.70 14.46 -6.45
CA LEU A 130 -1.54 13.27 -5.59
C LEU A 130 -0.13 13.19 -4.99
N LEU A 131 0.89 13.66 -5.69
CA LEU A 131 2.27 13.64 -5.20
C LEU A 131 2.51 14.69 -4.11
N TYR A 132 1.82 15.85 -4.19
CA TYR A 132 1.93 16.91 -3.18
C TYR A 132 1.09 16.66 -1.92
N THR A 133 0.10 15.76 -1.96
CA THR A 133 -0.75 15.44 -0.80
C THR A 133 -0.24 14.22 -0.01
N SER A 134 0.77 13.52 -0.49
CA SER A 134 1.43 12.48 0.30
C SER A 134 2.38 13.16 1.30
N PRO A 135 2.20 12.95 2.63
CA PRO A 135 3.12 13.50 3.61
C PRO A 135 4.53 12.98 3.33
N SER A 136 5.49 13.90 3.30
CA SER A 136 6.91 13.54 3.21
C SER A 136 7.29 12.70 4.43
N PRO A 137 8.15 11.69 4.29
CA PRO A 137 8.68 10.94 5.45
C PRO A 137 9.37 11.81 6.51
N ARG A 138 9.63 13.08 6.21
CA ARG A 138 10.27 14.06 7.13
C ARG A 138 9.27 14.89 7.93
N ASP A 139 7.97 14.81 7.64
CA ASP A 139 6.96 15.64 8.31
C ASP A 139 6.32 14.91 9.50
N THR A 140 6.93 13.85 9.98
CA THR A 140 6.50 13.06 11.15
C THR A 140 7.58 13.06 12.26
N GLU A 141 8.12 14.24 12.59
CA GLU A 141 8.75 14.47 13.91
C GLU A 141 7.82 15.26 14.83
#